data_34b7c66cc34369843fb727fe38c9959e
#
_entry.id   34b7c66cc34369843fb727fe38c9959e
#
_cell.length_a   1.000
_cell.length_b   1.000
_cell.length_c   1.000
_cell.angle_alpha   90.00
_cell.angle_beta   90.00
_cell.angle_gamma   90.00
#
_symmetry.space_group_name_H-M   'P 1'
#
loop_
_entity.id
_entity.type
_entity.pdbx_description
1 polymer ?
#
loop_
_entity_poly.entity_id
_entity_poly.type
_entity_poly.pdbx_seq_one_letter_code
_entity_poly.pdbx_strand_id
1 'polypeptide(L)'
;MKRVSLILAVLFLTMLLPQAAAQPWTLTWEANLGPGYITTAPLVDEGHVYVRTSGFWTGEERPEVLAFSHDGEQRWTYRSETTTQHDMAPLMKVKAGSGPCGAWPDLLLIGWADGSFTSLHPSNGTLHWKTNSAVDGWGITGTSLVDGDRIVVPTRTGLMRLCLSTGAADFHTELGNGWRNGVTLHDGAYWLGDEAGRLWAVESNGSVRATHNLSGSLRHAPVNITGGLLLHVQEETRSRLLRFNTTSESFTELAVLGRSPAIPKVMGSSIVVGDSSGLTSVQCSPDCAVIDTYPTKVNGELGPRSSTQLFAPVNTEEGGWLSIDLLANGTFGEASMFTTPYDGYGTSAPAWTSSRMFLGNDAGVLMAYSSQPGNIVEAPQQSTEQDTDSLVGLAAVTLSLIGAAWLANRGRTTDAWRVLTLMSVAVAVLMLPDLSTSWSTWLAEDEASVDEATWESSWPDAWLGTQVVVFDLPDETVAVGGLLGHQTVWDLTQAAAQERNLSIDTEQTGLGLYLVAIDGVEGTGWEYTINDQRGALAIDDAEIETTLVLRWHLA
;
A
#
# COMPACT_ATOMS: atom_id res chain seq x y z
N MET A 1 -40.29 31.73 -28.97
CA MET A 1 -39.65 30.41 -28.98
C MET A 1 -38.13 30.45 -28.81
N LYS A 2 -37.36 31.41 -29.33
CA LYS A 2 -35.89 31.47 -29.16
C LYS A 2 -35.40 31.82 -27.72
N ARG A 3 -36.25 32.36 -26.85
CA ARG A 3 -35.87 32.78 -25.47
C ARG A 3 -35.98 31.65 -24.43
N VAL A 4 -36.78 30.61 -24.67
CA VAL A 4 -36.93 29.45 -23.78
C VAL A 4 -35.78 28.46 -23.96
N SER A 5 -35.21 28.37 -25.17
CA SER A 5 -34.09 27.48 -25.48
C SER A 5 -32.78 27.86 -24.78
N LEU A 6 -32.54 29.16 -24.52
CA LEU A 6 -31.32 29.63 -23.85
C LEU A 6 -31.34 29.31 -22.35
N ILE A 7 -32.51 29.46 -21.70
CA ILE A 7 -32.67 29.14 -20.26
C ILE A 7 -32.59 27.64 -20.03
N LEU A 8 -33.14 26.83 -20.93
CA LEU A 8 -33.00 25.37 -20.86
C LEU A 8 -31.55 24.90 -21.08
N ALA A 9 -30.78 25.56 -21.98
CA ALA A 9 -29.37 25.21 -22.19
C ALA A 9 -28.49 25.56 -21.00
N VAL A 10 -28.74 26.66 -20.30
CA VAL A 10 -28.00 27.03 -19.06
C VAL A 10 -28.38 26.10 -17.90
N LEU A 11 -29.65 25.70 -17.77
CA LEU A 11 -30.08 24.71 -16.79
C LEU A 11 -29.52 23.31 -17.07
N PHE A 12 -29.35 22.92 -18.33
CA PHE A 12 -28.72 21.65 -18.70
C PHE A 12 -27.19 21.66 -18.45
N LEU A 13 -26.52 22.81 -18.62
CA LEU A 13 -25.09 22.93 -18.34
C LEU A 13 -24.78 22.87 -16.85
N THR A 14 -25.68 23.31 -15.98
CA THR A 14 -25.51 23.18 -14.50
C THR A 14 -25.80 21.78 -13.99
N MET A 15 -26.46 20.92 -14.75
CA MET A 15 -26.68 19.52 -14.41
C MET A 15 -25.53 18.60 -14.88
N LEU A 16 -24.57 19.12 -15.65
CA LEU A 16 -23.41 18.38 -16.15
C LEU A 16 -22.13 18.60 -15.33
N LEU A 17 -22.19 19.37 -14.25
CA LEU A 17 -21.09 19.37 -13.27
C LEU A 17 -21.08 17.99 -12.62
N PRO A 18 -19.96 17.25 -12.65
CA PRO A 18 -19.86 16.03 -11.88
C PRO A 18 -20.14 16.40 -10.43
N GLN A 19 -21.25 15.93 -9.89
CA GLN A 19 -21.43 15.91 -8.44
C GLN A 19 -20.31 15.01 -7.96
N ALA A 20 -19.31 15.60 -7.32
CA ALA A 20 -18.39 14.83 -6.51
C ALA A 20 -19.28 14.04 -5.55
N ALA A 21 -19.37 12.74 -5.76
CA ALA A 21 -20.12 11.86 -4.88
C ALA A 21 -19.49 12.05 -3.50
N ALA A 22 -20.25 12.63 -2.57
CA ALA A 22 -19.79 12.84 -1.21
C ALA A 22 -19.32 11.48 -0.70
N GLN A 23 -18.05 11.38 -0.32
CA GLN A 23 -17.53 10.14 0.24
C GLN A 23 -18.40 9.78 1.45
N PRO A 24 -18.91 8.56 1.55
CA PRO A 24 -19.79 8.16 2.65
C PRO A 24 -19.07 8.13 4.00
N TRP A 25 -17.77 8.46 4.01
CA TRP A 25 -16.85 8.40 5.14
C TRP A 25 -16.28 9.77 5.46
N THR A 26 -16.33 10.15 6.74
CA THR A 26 -15.75 11.40 7.24
C THR A 26 -14.57 11.08 8.13
N LEU A 27 -13.41 11.72 7.90
CA LEU A 27 -12.24 11.63 8.78
C LEU A 27 -12.62 12.15 10.17
N THR A 28 -12.39 11.33 11.20
CA THR A 28 -12.71 11.66 12.59
C THR A 28 -11.49 11.98 13.42
N TRP A 29 -10.39 11.29 13.16
CA TRP A 29 -9.09 11.56 13.76
C TRP A 29 -7.98 10.90 12.93
N GLU A 30 -6.76 11.34 13.18
CA GLU A 30 -5.54 10.85 12.60
C GLU A 30 -4.41 10.84 13.61
N ALA A 31 -3.42 10.01 13.41
CA ALA A 31 -2.20 9.97 14.20
C ALA A 31 -1.00 9.77 13.26
N ASN A 32 -0.08 10.73 13.28
CA ASN A 32 1.21 10.58 12.66
C ASN A 32 2.11 9.77 13.59
N LEU A 33 2.50 8.56 13.17
CA LEU A 33 3.28 7.62 13.98
C LEU A 33 4.80 7.85 13.87
N GLY A 34 5.18 8.90 13.18
CA GLY A 34 6.58 9.20 12.92
C GLY A 34 7.15 8.40 11.75
N PRO A 35 8.48 8.35 11.61
CA PRO A 35 9.10 7.60 10.54
C PRO A 35 8.78 6.11 10.69
N GLY A 36 8.25 5.53 9.64
CA GLY A 36 7.85 4.12 9.58
C GLY A 36 6.57 3.91 8.81
N TYR A 37 6.57 2.88 7.98
CA TYR A 37 5.45 2.56 7.09
C TYR A 37 4.39 1.73 7.80
N ILE A 38 3.12 1.94 7.45
CA ILE A 38 2.02 1.07 7.88
C ILE A 38 1.67 0.15 6.71
N THR A 39 2.34 -1.01 6.65
CA THR A 39 2.25 -1.96 5.54
C THR A 39 1.28 -3.12 5.79
N THR A 40 0.77 -3.27 7.01
CA THR A 40 -0.22 -4.29 7.36
C THR A 40 -1.51 -3.65 7.84
N ALA A 41 -2.63 -4.33 7.60
CA ALA A 41 -3.92 -3.86 8.08
C ALA A 41 -3.90 -3.59 9.60
N PRO A 42 -4.47 -2.48 10.08
CA PRO A 42 -4.74 -2.32 11.50
C PRO A 42 -5.58 -3.49 12.02
N LEU A 43 -5.34 -3.92 13.23
CA LEU A 43 -6.16 -4.92 13.90
C LEU A 43 -7.14 -4.22 14.84
N VAL A 44 -8.43 -4.48 14.69
CA VAL A 44 -9.49 -3.81 15.46
C VAL A 44 -10.23 -4.80 16.33
N ASP A 45 -10.46 -4.44 17.59
CA ASP A 45 -11.34 -5.18 18.50
C ASP A 45 -12.40 -4.26 19.14
N GLU A 46 -13.09 -4.74 20.17
CA GLU A 46 -14.18 -3.99 20.81
C GLU A 46 -13.73 -2.67 21.47
N GLY A 47 -12.46 -2.52 21.81
CA GLY A 47 -11.95 -1.37 22.57
C GLY A 47 -10.77 -0.66 21.95
N HIS A 48 -10.05 -1.31 21.02
CA HIS A 48 -8.77 -0.82 20.54
C HIS A 48 -8.59 -0.99 19.05
N VAL A 49 -7.72 -0.15 18.52
CA VAL A 49 -7.09 -0.27 17.20
C VAL A 49 -5.61 -0.49 17.44
N TYR A 50 -5.10 -1.62 16.99
CA TYR A 50 -3.68 -1.94 17.04
C TYR A 50 -3.08 -1.71 15.65
N VAL A 51 -1.98 -1.02 15.60
CA VAL A 51 -1.24 -0.75 14.38
C VAL A 51 0.23 -1.05 14.60
N ARG A 52 0.90 -1.54 13.59
CA ARG A 52 2.36 -1.67 13.61
C ARG A 52 2.97 -0.77 12.56
N THR A 53 4.13 -0.21 12.88
CA THR A 53 5.01 0.45 11.93
C THR A 53 6.12 -0.49 11.49
N SER A 54 6.61 -0.31 10.27
CA SER A 54 7.81 -1.00 9.77
C SER A 54 8.99 -0.05 9.83
N GLY A 55 10.13 -0.52 10.32
CA GLY A 55 11.39 0.17 10.07
C GLY A 55 11.85 -0.15 8.66
N PHE A 56 11.85 0.81 7.75
CA PHE A 56 12.13 0.60 6.36
C PHE A 56 13.26 1.53 5.92
N TRP A 57 14.38 0.97 5.51
CA TRP A 57 15.52 1.64 4.86
C TRP A 57 16.45 2.48 5.75
N THR A 58 15.99 3.30 6.69
CA THR A 58 16.85 4.30 7.34
C THR A 58 17.68 3.77 8.50
N GLY A 59 17.42 2.54 8.99
CA GLY A 59 18.16 1.96 10.13
C GLY A 59 18.00 2.70 11.47
N GLU A 60 17.44 3.92 11.46
CA GLU A 60 17.13 4.70 12.66
C GLU A 60 15.73 4.39 13.18
N GLU A 61 14.84 3.99 12.30
CA GLU A 61 13.47 3.65 12.61
C GLU A 61 13.41 2.27 13.24
N ARG A 62 12.71 2.19 14.36
CA ARG A 62 12.46 0.91 15.03
C ARG A 62 11.00 0.57 14.92
N PRO A 63 10.68 -0.63 14.43
CA PRO A 63 9.31 -1.09 14.37
C PRO A 63 8.64 -1.09 15.74
N GLU A 64 7.42 -0.57 15.76
CA GLU A 64 6.59 -0.44 16.95
C GLU A 64 5.22 -1.06 16.73
N VAL A 65 4.58 -1.46 17.81
CA VAL A 65 3.15 -1.73 17.86
C VAL A 65 2.51 -0.73 18.81
N LEU A 66 1.50 -0.04 18.32
CA LEU A 66 0.77 0.97 19.07
C LEU A 66 -0.69 0.53 19.22
N ALA A 67 -1.29 0.86 20.35
CA ALA A 67 -2.72 0.70 20.56
C ALA A 67 -3.38 2.05 20.78
N PHE A 68 -4.49 2.25 20.10
CA PHE A 68 -5.35 3.43 20.24
C PHE A 68 -6.75 3.00 20.68
N SER A 69 -7.47 3.88 21.36
CA SER A 69 -8.92 3.75 21.44
C SER A 69 -9.56 4.03 20.08
N HIS A 70 -10.81 3.64 19.89
CA HIS A 70 -11.53 3.99 18.66
C HIS A 70 -11.67 5.51 18.43
N ASP A 71 -11.51 6.32 19.50
CA ASP A 71 -11.56 7.78 19.46
C ASP A 71 -10.20 8.44 19.29
N GLY A 72 -9.13 7.66 19.03
CA GLY A 72 -7.81 8.17 18.70
C GLY A 72 -6.88 8.42 19.89
N GLU A 73 -7.29 8.09 21.12
CA GLU A 73 -6.39 8.20 22.28
C GLU A 73 -5.40 7.04 22.28
N GLN A 74 -4.09 7.36 22.22
CA GLN A 74 -3.03 6.36 22.32
C GLN A 74 -3.00 5.77 23.73
N ARG A 75 -3.08 4.44 23.81
CA ARG A 75 -3.14 3.70 25.07
C ARG A 75 -1.79 3.20 25.53
N TRP A 76 -1.04 2.61 24.59
CA TRP A 76 0.30 2.10 24.86
C TRP A 76 1.11 1.95 23.56
N THR A 77 2.42 1.81 23.71
CA THR A 77 3.36 1.48 22.65
C THR A 77 4.28 0.36 23.12
N TYR A 78 4.54 -0.59 22.23
CA TYR A 78 5.59 -1.60 22.39
C TYR A 78 6.59 -1.45 21.26
N ARG A 79 7.87 -1.25 21.60
CA ARG A 79 8.96 -1.08 20.64
C ARG A 79 9.81 -2.34 20.61
N SER A 80 10.13 -2.85 19.41
CA SER A 80 11.18 -3.84 19.26
C SER A 80 12.55 -3.15 19.36
N GLU A 81 13.42 -3.64 20.27
CA GLU A 81 14.76 -3.07 20.46
C GLU A 81 15.80 -3.68 19.51
N THR A 82 15.49 -4.82 18.91
CA THR A 82 16.44 -5.64 18.15
C THR A 82 16.18 -5.63 16.64
N THR A 83 14.95 -5.35 16.22
CA THR A 83 14.63 -5.30 14.79
C THR A 83 14.74 -3.87 14.26
N THR A 84 15.41 -3.72 13.12
CA THR A 84 15.57 -2.45 12.40
C THR A 84 15.12 -2.58 10.95
N GLN A 85 14.68 -3.78 10.56
CA GLN A 85 14.33 -4.10 9.20
C GLN A 85 12.82 -4.00 8.96
N HIS A 86 12.48 -4.06 7.72
CA HIS A 86 11.15 -4.10 7.17
C HIS A 86 10.33 -5.28 7.76
N ASP A 87 9.33 -4.97 8.55
CA ASP A 87 8.45 -5.93 9.20
C ASP A 87 7.09 -5.99 8.50
N MET A 88 6.71 -7.15 8.01
CA MET A 88 5.47 -7.34 7.25
C MET A 88 4.50 -8.34 7.86
N ALA A 89 4.86 -9.02 8.95
CA ALA A 89 3.94 -9.97 9.58
C ALA A 89 2.70 -9.24 10.12
N PRO A 90 1.49 -9.63 9.74
CA PRO A 90 0.26 -9.02 10.27
C PRO A 90 0.12 -9.28 11.77
N LEU A 91 -0.50 -8.34 12.47
CA LEU A 91 -0.87 -8.52 13.87
C LEU A 91 -1.97 -9.57 13.99
N MET A 92 -1.92 -10.40 15.03
CA MET A 92 -2.93 -11.41 15.31
C MET A 92 -3.40 -11.31 16.76
N LYS A 93 -4.71 -11.35 17.00
CA LYS A 93 -5.30 -11.41 18.33
C LYS A 93 -5.89 -12.79 18.60
N VAL A 94 -5.58 -13.32 19.77
CA VAL A 94 -6.12 -14.59 20.28
C VAL A 94 -6.86 -14.32 21.58
N LYS A 95 -8.10 -14.77 21.67
CA LYS A 95 -8.90 -14.67 22.89
C LYS A 95 -8.37 -15.64 23.96
N ALA A 96 -8.57 -15.28 25.22
CA ALA A 96 -8.23 -16.12 26.36
C ALA A 96 -8.83 -17.52 26.22
N GLY A 97 -8.06 -18.51 26.62
CA GLY A 97 -8.45 -19.91 26.51
C GLY A 97 -7.57 -20.83 27.34
N SER A 98 -7.78 -22.12 27.16
CA SER A 98 -6.98 -23.17 27.80
C SER A 98 -6.91 -24.43 26.93
N GLY A 99 -5.83 -25.16 27.06
CA GLY A 99 -5.60 -26.41 26.34
C GLY A 99 -4.50 -27.24 27.01
N PRO A 100 -4.05 -28.32 26.36
CA PRO A 100 -2.98 -29.16 26.86
C PRO A 100 -1.68 -28.41 27.21
N CYS A 101 -1.41 -27.27 26.57
CA CYS A 101 -0.23 -26.49 26.87
C CYS A 101 -0.43 -25.40 27.96
N GLY A 102 -1.55 -25.42 28.63
CA GLY A 102 -1.88 -24.49 29.71
C GLY A 102 -2.99 -23.50 29.35
N ALA A 103 -3.26 -22.57 30.26
CA ALA A 103 -4.20 -21.47 30.05
C ALA A 103 -3.45 -20.22 29.59
N TRP A 104 -4.06 -19.45 28.72
CA TRP A 104 -3.55 -18.18 28.26
C TRP A 104 -4.60 -17.06 28.36
N PRO A 105 -4.19 -15.82 28.65
CA PRO A 105 -5.07 -14.66 28.62
C PRO A 105 -5.39 -14.24 27.17
N ASP A 106 -6.07 -13.13 26.97
CA ASP A 106 -6.10 -12.47 25.66
C ASP A 106 -4.67 -12.10 25.26
N LEU A 107 -4.29 -12.42 24.03
CA LEU A 107 -2.94 -12.25 23.48
C LEU A 107 -2.96 -11.42 22.20
N LEU A 108 -2.00 -10.53 22.04
CA LEU A 108 -1.62 -9.91 20.78
C LEU A 108 -0.29 -10.51 20.33
N LEU A 109 -0.28 -11.17 19.17
CA LEU A 109 0.85 -11.94 18.65
C LEU A 109 1.49 -11.20 17.49
N ILE A 110 2.83 -11.12 17.50
CA ILE A 110 3.61 -10.33 16.55
C ILE A 110 4.86 -11.09 16.13
N GLY A 111 5.04 -11.31 14.82
CA GLY A 111 6.29 -11.74 14.24
C GLY A 111 7.19 -10.55 13.90
N TRP A 112 8.51 -10.68 14.07
CA TRP A 112 9.49 -9.63 13.80
C TRP A 112 10.57 -10.10 12.82
N ALA A 113 11.13 -9.17 12.07
CA ALA A 113 12.16 -9.47 11.09
C ALA A 113 13.49 -9.96 11.70
N ASP A 114 13.72 -9.69 12.98
CA ASP A 114 14.85 -10.28 13.75
C ASP A 114 14.65 -11.77 14.11
N GLY A 115 13.58 -12.39 13.61
CA GLY A 115 13.25 -13.79 13.93
C GLY A 115 12.58 -14.00 15.28
N SER A 116 12.32 -12.96 16.04
CA SER A 116 11.56 -13.08 17.27
C SER A 116 10.05 -13.08 17.02
N PHE A 117 9.33 -13.81 17.88
CA PHE A 117 7.89 -13.84 17.94
C PHE A 117 7.44 -13.47 19.34
N THR A 118 6.66 -12.40 19.48
CA THR A 118 6.23 -11.88 20.78
C THR A 118 4.74 -12.04 20.99
N SER A 119 4.37 -12.26 22.24
CA SER A 119 3.01 -12.21 22.74
C SER A 119 2.88 -11.09 23.76
N LEU A 120 1.96 -10.16 23.53
CA LEU A 120 1.67 -9.04 24.41
C LEU A 120 0.28 -9.17 25.02
N HIS A 121 0.07 -8.54 26.17
CA HIS A 121 -1.28 -8.29 26.70
C HIS A 121 -1.95 -7.15 25.90
N PRO A 122 -3.07 -7.38 25.21
CA PRO A 122 -3.69 -6.36 24.35
C PRO A 122 -4.09 -5.09 25.10
N SER A 123 -4.45 -5.20 26.39
CA SER A 123 -4.95 -4.07 27.19
C SER A 123 -3.89 -3.04 27.55
N ASN A 124 -2.60 -3.43 27.66
CA ASN A 124 -1.54 -2.57 28.18
C ASN A 124 -0.18 -2.74 27.49
N GLY A 125 -0.07 -3.59 26.48
CA GLY A 125 1.16 -3.81 25.71
C GLY A 125 2.29 -4.50 26.48
N THR A 126 2.06 -5.02 27.68
CA THR A 126 3.10 -5.73 28.43
C THR A 126 3.43 -7.07 27.81
N LEU A 127 4.72 -7.42 27.81
CA LEU A 127 5.21 -8.68 27.28
C LEU A 127 4.68 -9.85 28.12
N HIS A 128 4.03 -10.82 27.48
CA HIS A 128 3.64 -12.08 28.08
C HIS A 128 4.75 -13.13 27.91
N TRP A 129 5.18 -13.37 26.67
CA TRP A 129 6.37 -14.17 26.35
C TRP A 129 6.99 -13.72 25.01
N LYS A 130 8.27 -14.07 24.81
CA LYS A 130 9.02 -13.87 23.57
C LYS A 130 9.80 -15.14 23.25
N THR A 131 9.73 -15.59 22.00
CA THR A 131 10.49 -16.72 21.47
C THR A 131 11.30 -16.27 20.28
N ASN A 132 12.52 -16.76 20.12
CA ASN A 132 13.40 -16.44 18.99
C ASN A 132 13.60 -17.67 18.12
N SER A 133 13.44 -17.52 16.80
CA SER A 133 13.67 -18.58 15.82
C SER A 133 15.16 -18.80 15.50
N ALA A 134 16.05 -17.98 16.04
CA ALA A 134 17.49 -17.95 15.72
C ALA A 134 17.78 -17.63 14.22
N VAL A 135 16.87 -16.93 13.55
CA VAL A 135 17.00 -16.50 12.15
C VAL A 135 17.02 -14.98 12.14
N ASP A 136 18.17 -14.40 11.90
CA ASP A 136 18.34 -12.96 11.74
C ASP A 136 18.03 -12.55 10.30
N GLY A 137 17.45 -11.35 10.15
CA GLY A 137 17.08 -10.77 8.85
C GLY A 137 15.90 -11.47 8.16
N TRP A 138 14.83 -10.73 7.92
CA TRP A 138 13.59 -11.25 7.32
C TRP A 138 12.99 -12.46 8.04
N GLY A 139 13.24 -12.57 9.34
CA GLY A 139 13.01 -13.77 10.14
C GLY A 139 11.56 -14.24 10.17
N ILE A 140 10.61 -13.33 10.50
CA ILE A 140 9.17 -13.64 10.52
C ILE A 140 8.42 -12.50 9.85
N THR A 141 8.04 -12.68 8.60
CA THR A 141 7.37 -11.68 7.76
C THR A 141 6.02 -12.17 7.23
N GLY A 142 5.66 -13.42 7.46
CA GLY A 142 4.46 -14.06 6.95
C GLY A 142 3.34 -14.20 7.96
N THR A 143 2.20 -14.69 7.48
CA THR A 143 0.97 -14.86 8.28
C THR A 143 1.02 -16.16 9.07
N SER A 144 0.94 -16.07 10.40
CA SER A 144 0.84 -17.21 11.32
C SER A 144 -0.58 -17.79 11.38
N LEU A 145 -0.71 -19.00 11.95
CA LEU A 145 -1.99 -19.71 12.07
C LEU A 145 -2.19 -20.20 13.50
N VAL A 146 -3.34 -19.93 14.09
CA VAL A 146 -3.76 -20.54 15.37
C VAL A 146 -4.35 -21.93 15.12
N ASP A 147 -3.82 -22.93 15.80
CA ASP A 147 -4.28 -24.31 15.77
C ASP A 147 -4.51 -24.82 17.22
N GLY A 148 -5.72 -24.69 17.69
CA GLY A 148 -6.12 -25.03 19.07
C GLY A 148 -5.40 -24.16 20.09
N ASP A 149 -4.54 -24.77 20.92
CA ASP A 149 -3.73 -24.13 21.95
C ASP A 149 -2.29 -23.82 21.46
N ARG A 150 -2.09 -23.85 20.16
CA ARG A 150 -0.81 -23.60 19.48
C ARG A 150 -0.91 -22.45 18.49
N ILE A 151 0.22 -21.82 18.24
CA ILE A 151 0.43 -20.92 17.09
C ILE A 151 1.49 -21.53 16.19
N VAL A 152 1.20 -21.59 14.90
CA VAL A 152 2.10 -22.06 13.85
C VAL A 152 2.63 -20.86 13.10
N VAL A 153 3.95 -20.70 13.12
CA VAL A 153 4.65 -19.49 12.68
C VAL A 153 5.60 -19.82 11.53
N PRO A 154 5.36 -19.30 10.32
CA PRO A 154 6.34 -19.42 9.25
C PRO A 154 7.53 -18.51 9.54
N THR A 155 8.73 -19.04 9.41
CA THR A 155 9.98 -18.30 9.58
C THR A 155 10.72 -18.19 8.25
N ARG A 156 11.79 -17.39 8.21
CA ARG A 156 12.64 -17.28 7.01
C ARG A 156 13.14 -18.65 6.53
N THR A 157 13.48 -19.56 7.43
CA THR A 157 14.08 -20.87 7.07
C THR A 157 13.21 -22.06 7.42
N GLY A 158 11.94 -21.85 7.77
CA GLY A 158 11.11 -22.99 8.12
C GLY A 158 9.77 -22.67 8.78
N LEU A 159 9.38 -23.58 9.68
CA LEU A 159 8.11 -23.52 10.38
C LEU A 159 8.32 -23.83 11.87
N MET A 160 7.85 -22.95 12.75
CA MET A 160 7.77 -23.19 14.19
C MET A 160 6.34 -23.48 14.62
N ARG A 161 6.18 -24.30 15.66
CA ARG A 161 4.91 -24.46 16.38
C ARG A 161 5.13 -24.19 17.85
N LEU A 162 4.42 -23.17 18.37
CA LEU A 162 4.62 -22.66 19.73
C LEU A 162 3.35 -22.83 20.56
N CYS A 163 3.53 -23.04 21.85
CA CYS A 163 2.46 -23.03 22.84
C CYS A 163 1.94 -21.62 23.10
N LEU A 164 0.64 -21.39 23.01
CA LEU A 164 0.02 -20.06 23.24
C LEU A 164 0.25 -19.55 24.68
N SER A 165 0.29 -20.43 25.68
CA SER A 165 0.43 -20.01 27.07
C SER A 165 1.85 -19.59 27.45
N THR A 166 2.89 -20.13 26.80
CA THR A 166 4.28 -19.97 27.24
C THR A 166 5.27 -19.56 26.15
N GLY A 167 4.87 -19.65 24.87
CA GLY A 167 5.78 -19.49 23.74
C GLY A 167 6.80 -20.65 23.58
N ALA A 168 6.68 -21.73 24.36
CA ALA A 168 7.57 -22.89 24.22
C ALA A 168 7.34 -23.57 22.86
N ALA A 169 8.44 -23.87 22.16
CA ALA A 169 8.38 -24.54 20.87
C ALA A 169 8.15 -26.05 21.02
N ASP A 170 7.16 -26.58 20.32
CA ASP A 170 6.99 -28.03 20.13
C ASP A 170 8.02 -28.52 19.10
N PHE A 171 8.24 -27.77 18.04
CA PHE A 171 9.23 -28.02 17.00
C PHE A 171 9.63 -26.74 16.27
N HIS A 172 10.79 -26.80 15.62
CA HIS A 172 11.23 -25.90 14.56
C HIS A 172 11.73 -26.77 13.40
N THR A 173 10.98 -26.83 12.32
CA THR A 173 11.33 -27.62 11.12
C THR A 173 12.01 -26.72 10.10
N GLU A 174 13.24 -27.05 9.73
CA GLU A 174 13.95 -26.37 8.65
C GLU A 174 13.35 -26.73 7.29
N LEU A 175 13.05 -25.72 6.49
CA LEU A 175 12.48 -25.79 5.15
C LEU A 175 13.25 -24.88 4.19
N GLY A 176 12.65 -24.49 3.09
CA GLY A 176 13.22 -23.47 2.22
C GLY A 176 13.05 -22.03 2.74
N ASN A 177 13.80 -21.11 2.15
CA ASN A 177 13.72 -19.72 2.50
C ASN A 177 12.32 -19.15 2.17
N GLY A 178 11.63 -18.64 3.18
CA GLY A 178 10.34 -17.98 3.07
C GLY A 178 10.47 -16.45 3.21
N TRP A 179 9.59 -15.73 2.54
CA TRP A 179 9.40 -14.30 2.73
C TRP A 179 7.94 -13.97 2.46
N ARG A 180 7.30 -13.23 3.39
CA ARG A 180 5.87 -12.93 3.35
C ARG A 180 4.98 -14.17 3.19
N ASN A 181 5.55 -15.37 3.32
CA ASN A 181 4.82 -16.63 3.22
C ASN A 181 3.87 -16.77 4.42
N GLY A 182 2.75 -17.42 4.20
CA GLY A 182 1.80 -17.74 5.27
C GLY A 182 1.58 -19.24 5.35
N VAL A 183 0.96 -19.67 6.45
CA VAL A 183 0.66 -21.08 6.68
C VAL A 183 -0.85 -21.31 6.72
N THR A 184 -1.30 -22.42 6.13
CA THR A 184 -2.70 -22.87 6.12
C THR A 184 -2.79 -24.31 6.60
N LEU A 185 -3.78 -24.61 7.44
CA LEU A 185 -4.10 -25.97 7.81
C LEU A 185 -5.08 -26.57 6.79
N HIS A 186 -4.67 -27.67 6.14
CA HIS A 186 -5.51 -28.41 5.19
C HIS A 186 -5.21 -29.91 5.29
N ASP A 187 -6.24 -30.74 5.37
CA ASP A 187 -6.15 -32.20 5.51
C ASP A 187 -5.18 -32.67 6.62
N GLY A 188 -5.18 -31.95 7.75
CA GLY A 188 -4.38 -32.27 8.92
C GLY A 188 -2.88 -31.96 8.79
N ALA A 189 -2.45 -31.26 7.73
CA ALA A 189 -1.09 -30.77 7.57
C ALA A 189 -1.05 -29.24 7.47
N TYR A 190 0.07 -28.66 7.83
CA TYR A 190 0.39 -27.25 7.63
C TYR A 190 1.01 -27.06 6.25
N TRP A 191 0.38 -26.25 5.41
CA TRP A 191 0.83 -25.96 4.06
C TRP A 191 1.38 -24.55 3.98
N LEU A 192 2.58 -24.40 3.43
CA LEU A 192 3.24 -23.12 3.21
C LEU A 192 4.16 -23.20 1.99
N GLY A 193 4.47 -22.04 1.43
CA GLY A 193 5.38 -21.94 0.30
C GLY A 193 6.72 -21.31 0.65
N ASP A 194 7.68 -21.34 -0.27
CA ASP A 194 8.97 -20.68 -0.15
C ASP A 194 9.35 -19.87 -1.41
N GLU A 195 10.47 -19.15 -1.34
CA GLU A 195 11.01 -18.32 -2.42
C GLU A 195 11.53 -19.13 -3.62
N ALA A 196 11.88 -20.40 -3.40
CA ALA A 196 12.32 -21.31 -4.47
C ALA A 196 11.15 -22.00 -5.17
N GLY A 197 9.90 -21.67 -4.83
CA GLY A 197 8.68 -22.25 -5.42
C GLY A 197 8.39 -23.64 -4.89
N ARG A 198 8.80 -24.00 -3.70
CA ARG A 198 8.41 -25.26 -3.07
C ARG A 198 7.18 -25.04 -2.22
N LEU A 199 6.19 -25.89 -2.42
CA LEU A 199 5.02 -26.02 -1.56
C LEU A 199 5.25 -27.18 -0.60
N TRP A 200 5.29 -26.90 0.68
CA TRP A 200 5.57 -27.83 1.76
C TRP A 200 4.30 -28.24 2.48
N ALA A 201 4.18 -29.52 2.83
CA ALA A 201 3.20 -30.03 3.77
C ALA A 201 3.92 -30.57 5.01
N VAL A 202 3.62 -30.00 6.17
CA VAL A 202 4.26 -30.35 7.45
C VAL A 202 3.21 -30.89 8.41
N GLU A 203 3.49 -32.05 9.02
CA GLU A 203 2.63 -32.67 10.02
C GLU A 203 2.61 -31.89 11.34
N SER A 204 1.61 -32.14 12.16
CA SER A 204 1.49 -31.53 13.50
C SER A 204 2.64 -31.87 14.46
N ASN A 205 3.45 -32.88 14.16
CA ASN A 205 4.67 -33.23 14.89
C ASN A 205 5.95 -32.62 14.30
N GLY A 206 5.83 -31.80 13.24
CA GLY A 206 6.95 -31.15 12.57
C GLY A 206 7.62 -31.96 11.47
N SER A 207 7.21 -33.21 11.19
CA SER A 207 7.75 -33.97 10.05
C SER A 207 7.21 -33.48 8.71
N VAL A 208 8.07 -33.44 7.69
CA VAL A 208 7.64 -33.10 6.34
C VAL A 208 6.89 -34.27 5.73
N ARG A 209 5.60 -34.07 5.36
CA ARG A 209 4.75 -35.06 4.69
C ARG A 209 5.04 -35.10 3.20
N ALA A 210 5.11 -33.94 2.57
CA ALA A 210 5.28 -33.81 1.13
C ALA A 210 5.95 -32.49 0.76
N THR A 211 6.56 -32.48 -0.44
CA THR A 211 7.12 -31.28 -1.05
C THR A 211 6.81 -31.30 -2.53
N HIS A 212 6.22 -30.22 -3.05
CA HIS A 212 5.92 -30.06 -4.47
C HIS A 212 6.68 -28.87 -5.03
N ASN A 213 7.31 -29.03 -6.18
CA ASN A 213 8.09 -27.98 -6.84
C ASN A 213 7.22 -27.25 -7.86
N LEU A 214 7.15 -25.94 -7.71
CA LEU A 214 6.58 -24.98 -8.63
C LEU A 214 7.72 -24.10 -9.16
N SER A 215 7.52 -23.41 -10.27
CA SER A 215 8.42 -22.31 -10.65
C SER A 215 7.87 -21.01 -10.08
N GLY A 216 8.74 -20.18 -9.50
CA GLY A 216 8.34 -18.90 -8.87
C GLY A 216 8.10 -18.98 -7.35
N SER A 217 7.94 -17.85 -6.71
CA SER A 217 7.86 -17.72 -5.25
C SER A 217 6.42 -17.81 -4.74
N LEU A 218 6.24 -18.37 -3.55
CA LEU A 218 4.95 -18.45 -2.84
C LEU A 218 4.99 -17.53 -1.62
N ARG A 219 4.38 -16.35 -1.73
CA ARG A 219 4.49 -15.23 -0.78
C ARG A 219 3.20 -14.93 -0.02
N HIS A 220 2.36 -15.91 0.19
CA HIS A 220 1.11 -15.82 0.96
C HIS A 220 0.73 -17.19 1.54
N ALA A 221 -0.22 -17.20 2.47
CA ALA A 221 -0.84 -18.45 2.91
C ALA A 221 -1.65 -19.07 1.76
N PRO A 222 -1.46 -20.36 1.43
CA PRO A 222 -2.35 -21.06 0.52
C PRO A 222 -3.82 -20.93 0.94
N VAL A 223 -4.73 -20.74 -0.01
CA VAL A 223 -6.16 -20.56 0.31
C VAL A 223 -6.89 -21.89 0.21
N ASN A 224 -7.62 -22.27 1.27
CA ASN A 224 -8.45 -23.47 1.27
C ASN A 224 -9.60 -23.35 0.27
N ILE A 225 -9.69 -24.35 -0.61
CA ILE A 225 -10.83 -24.54 -1.54
C ILE A 225 -11.34 -25.97 -1.46
N THR A 226 -12.48 -26.23 -2.07
CA THR A 226 -13.03 -27.58 -2.10
C THR A 226 -12.08 -28.52 -2.87
N GLY A 227 -11.56 -29.52 -2.15
CA GLY A 227 -10.65 -30.55 -2.70
C GLY A 227 -9.23 -30.09 -2.96
N GLY A 228 -8.75 -29.06 -2.26
CA GLY A 228 -7.36 -28.65 -2.36
C GLY A 228 -7.06 -27.21 -1.94
N LEU A 229 -6.06 -26.64 -2.58
CA LEU A 229 -5.55 -25.30 -2.28
C LEU A 229 -5.52 -24.43 -3.54
N LEU A 230 -5.81 -23.15 -3.39
CA LEU A 230 -5.54 -22.12 -4.38
C LEU A 230 -4.21 -21.43 -4.03
N LEU A 231 -3.34 -21.31 -5.03
CA LEU A 231 -1.99 -20.78 -4.91
C LEU A 231 -1.81 -19.64 -5.89
N HIS A 232 -1.24 -18.53 -5.43
CA HIS A 232 -0.79 -17.44 -6.27
C HIS A 232 0.74 -17.48 -6.30
N VAL A 233 1.31 -17.88 -7.42
CA VAL A 233 2.75 -18.12 -7.61
C VAL A 233 3.33 -16.94 -8.37
N GLN A 234 4.26 -16.23 -7.76
CA GLN A 234 4.94 -15.10 -8.38
C GLN A 234 6.17 -15.56 -9.15
N GLU A 235 6.22 -15.24 -10.43
CA GLU A 235 7.40 -15.37 -11.30
C GLU A 235 8.06 -13.99 -11.48
N GLU A 236 9.15 -13.92 -12.20
CA GLU A 236 9.92 -12.69 -12.40
C GLU A 236 9.10 -11.54 -13.02
N THR A 237 8.34 -11.80 -14.07
CA THR A 237 7.60 -10.79 -14.83
C THR A 237 6.08 -10.93 -14.75
N ARG A 238 5.58 -11.99 -14.13
CA ARG A 238 4.16 -12.33 -14.06
C ARG A 238 3.87 -13.16 -12.83
N SER A 239 2.60 -13.48 -12.60
CA SER A 239 2.22 -14.51 -11.65
C SER A 239 1.24 -15.50 -12.26
N ARG A 240 1.07 -16.64 -11.60
CA ARG A 240 0.12 -17.68 -11.98
C ARG A 240 -0.80 -18.01 -10.83
N LEU A 241 -2.07 -18.12 -11.14
CA LEU A 241 -3.06 -18.64 -10.22
C LEU A 241 -3.25 -20.12 -10.48
N LEU A 242 -2.93 -20.94 -9.49
CA LEU A 242 -2.95 -22.39 -9.59
C LEU A 242 -3.95 -22.99 -8.61
N ARG A 243 -4.72 -23.99 -9.06
CA ARG A 243 -5.41 -24.93 -8.18
C ARG A 243 -4.49 -26.13 -7.95
N PHE A 244 -4.26 -26.47 -6.70
CA PHE A 244 -3.61 -27.70 -6.28
C PHE A 244 -4.64 -28.66 -5.71
N ASN A 245 -4.80 -29.82 -6.34
CA ASN A 245 -5.65 -30.90 -5.82
C ASN A 245 -4.81 -31.79 -4.90
N THR A 246 -5.11 -31.77 -3.61
CA THR A 246 -4.34 -32.49 -2.59
C THR A 246 -4.50 -34.01 -2.62
N THR A 247 -5.57 -34.52 -3.26
CA THR A 247 -5.80 -35.96 -3.39
C THR A 247 -5.02 -36.56 -4.56
N SER A 248 -5.02 -35.89 -5.72
CA SER A 248 -4.28 -36.35 -6.92
C SER A 248 -2.88 -35.76 -7.02
N GLU A 249 -2.51 -34.88 -6.11
CA GLU A 249 -1.24 -34.14 -6.10
C GLU A 249 -0.93 -33.42 -7.43
N SER A 250 -1.97 -32.89 -8.08
CA SER A 250 -1.87 -32.28 -9.40
C SER A 250 -2.20 -30.79 -9.37
N PHE A 251 -1.51 -30.04 -10.23
CA PHE A 251 -1.72 -28.61 -10.40
C PHE A 251 -2.51 -28.33 -11.68
N THR A 252 -3.44 -27.38 -11.60
CA THR A 252 -4.17 -26.85 -12.75
C THR A 252 -4.01 -25.33 -12.76
N GLU A 253 -3.46 -24.79 -13.85
CA GLU A 253 -3.38 -23.35 -14.03
C GLU A 253 -4.76 -22.78 -14.38
N LEU A 254 -5.18 -21.77 -13.63
CA LEU A 254 -6.47 -21.09 -13.80
C LEU A 254 -6.31 -19.79 -14.58
N ALA A 255 -5.24 -19.05 -14.32
CA ALA A 255 -4.95 -17.78 -14.96
C ALA A 255 -3.46 -17.45 -14.90
N VAL A 256 -3.01 -16.67 -15.89
CA VAL A 256 -1.76 -15.92 -15.86
C VAL A 256 -2.13 -14.48 -15.55
N LEU A 257 -1.50 -13.91 -14.52
CA LEU A 257 -1.79 -12.61 -13.95
C LEU A 257 -0.56 -11.72 -14.07
N GLY A 258 -0.72 -10.42 -13.79
CA GLY A 258 0.39 -9.49 -13.62
C GLY A 258 1.30 -9.92 -12.47
N ARG A 259 2.49 -9.35 -12.41
CA ARG A 259 3.40 -9.49 -11.27
C ARG A 259 2.69 -8.97 -10.01
N SER A 260 2.62 -9.74 -8.95
CA SER A 260 1.83 -9.32 -7.79
C SER A 260 2.30 -9.92 -6.48
N PRO A 261 2.35 -9.10 -5.45
CA PRO A 261 2.46 -9.51 -4.06
C PRO A 261 1.10 -9.63 -3.34
N ALA A 262 -0.03 -9.34 -3.97
CA ALA A 262 -1.32 -9.30 -3.26
C ALA A 262 -1.77 -10.68 -2.79
N ILE A 263 -2.24 -10.75 -1.55
CA ILE A 263 -2.73 -11.97 -0.91
C ILE A 263 -4.16 -12.26 -1.39
N PRO A 264 -4.47 -13.47 -1.91
CA PRO A 264 -5.83 -13.84 -2.25
C PRO A 264 -6.78 -13.75 -1.05
N LYS A 265 -7.97 -13.19 -1.24
CA LYS A 265 -8.99 -13.05 -0.19
C LYS A 265 -10.28 -13.77 -0.55
N VAL A 266 -10.78 -14.54 0.40
CA VAL A 266 -12.08 -15.22 0.28
C VAL A 266 -13.21 -14.24 0.58
N MET A 267 -14.17 -14.11 -0.34
CA MET A 267 -15.32 -13.24 -0.26
C MET A 267 -16.58 -14.04 -0.62
N GLY A 268 -17.25 -14.60 0.38
CA GLY A 268 -18.41 -15.47 0.16
C GLY A 268 -18.02 -16.73 -0.64
N SER A 269 -18.60 -16.91 -1.83
CA SER A 269 -18.28 -18.00 -2.75
C SER A 269 -17.15 -17.68 -3.73
N SER A 270 -16.65 -16.45 -3.71
CA SER A 270 -15.58 -15.99 -4.62
C SER A 270 -14.26 -15.82 -3.87
N ILE A 271 -13.17 -15.88 -4.61
CA ILE A 271 -11.81 -15.54 -4.16
C ILE A 271 -11.34 -14.40 -5.06
N VAL A 272 -10.92 -13.30 -4.48
CA VAL A 272 -10.38 -12.16 -5.22
C VAL A 272 -8.87 -12.12 -5.04
N VAL A 273 -8.17 -11.96 -6.15
CA VAL A 273 -6.71 -11.84 -6.23
C VAL A 273 -6.38 -10.50 -6.86
N GLY A 274 -5.47 -9.75 -6.25
CA GLY A 274 -4.95 -8.51 -6.82
C GLY A 274 -3.56 -8.70 -7.41
N ASP A 275 -3.26 -7.98 -8.47
CA ASP A 275 -1.94 -7.96 -9.11
C ASP A 275 -1.63 -6.59 -9.73
N SER A 276 -0.46 -6.43 -10.32
CA SER A 276 -0.03 -5.17 -10.94
C SER A 276 -0.88 -4.74 -12.15
N SER A 277 -1.72 -5.62 -12.69
CA SER A 277 -2.61 -5.34 -13.83
C SER A 277 -4.08 -5.24 -13.41
N GLY A 278 -4.47 -5.75 -12.23
CA GLY A 278 -5.85 -5.64 -11.80
C GLY A 278 -6.27 -6.53 -10.65
N LEU A 279 -7.59 -6.63 -10.52
CA LEU A 279 -8.27 -7.59 -9.66
C LEU A 279 -8.83 -8.71 -10.52
N THR A 280 -8.72 -9.95 -10.03
CA THR A 280 -9.27 -11.14 -10.66
C THR A 280 -10.18 -11.86 -9.68
N SER A 281 -11.42 -12.13 -10.07
CA SER A 281 -12.38 -12.91 -9.30
C SER A 281 -12.43 -14.34 -9.79
N VAL A 282 -12.37 -15.28 -8.86
CA VAL A 282 -12.40 -16.74 -9.10
C VAL A 282 -13.49 -17.38 -8.24
N GLN A 283 -14.21 -18.32 -8.81
CA GLN A 283 -15.11 -19.21 -8.07
C GLN A 283 -14.69 -20.68 -8.25
N CYS A 284 -14.76 -21.42 -7.14
CA CYS A 284 -14.38 -22.83 -7.09
C CYS A 284 -15.54 -23.68 -6.57
N SER A 285 -16.36 -24.29 -7.48
CA SER A 285 -17.46 -25.19 -7.09
C SER A 285 -17.95 -26.04 -8.26
N PRO A 286 -17.58 -27.31 -8.42
CA PRO A 286 -16.42 -28.01 -7.81
C PRO A 286 -15.09 -27.62 -8.46
N ASP A 287 -15.12 -27.16 -9.71
CA ASP A 287 -13.94 -26.69 -10.44
C ASP A 287 -13.81 -25.18 -10.29
N CYS A 288 -12.54 -24.69 -10.32
CA CYS A 288 -12.26 -23.28 -10.28
C CYS A 288 -12.30 -22.67 -11.69
N ALA A 289 -12.88 -21.47 -11.78
CA ALA A 289 -12.88 -20.67 -13.00
C ALA A 289 -12.70 -19.19 -12.66
N VAL A 290 -11.98 -18.48 -13.52
CA VAL A 290 -11.97 -17.01 -13.52
C VAL A 290 -13.34 -16.53 -13.99
N ILE A 291 -13.95 -15.67 -13.19
CA ILE A 291 -15.29 -15.15 -13.45
C ILE A 291 -15.23 -13.76 -14.07
N ASP A 292 -14.35 -12.89 -13.53
CA ASP A 292 -14.26 -11.51 -13.98
C ASP A 292 -12.90 -10.90 -13.63
N THR A 293 -12.55 -9.81 -14.32
CA THR A 293 -11.33 -9.02 -14.07
C THR A 293 -11.65 -7.53 -14.08
N TYR A 294 -10.99 -6.77 -13.21
CA TYR A 294 -11.12 -5.31 -13.13
C TYR A 294 -9.73 -4.66 -13.22
N PRO A 295 -9.48 -3.80 -14.23
CA PRO A 295 -8.15 -3.20 -14.43
C PRO A 295 -7.86 -2.15 -13.36
N THR A 296 -6.82 -2.37 -12.56
CA THR A 296 -6.30 -1.42 -11.56
C THR A 296 -4.94 -1.91 -11.08
N LYS A 297 -4.05 -1.02 -10.68
CA LYS A 297 -2.75 -1.42 -10.13
C LYS A 297 -2.90 -1.69 -8.63
N VAL A 298 -2.90 -2.96 -8.23
CA VAL A 298 -3.00 -3.37 -6.83
C VAL A 298 -1.69 -3.97 -6.36
N ASN A 299 -1.19 -3.45 -5.25
CA ASN A 299 0.00 -3.97 -4.59
C ASN A 299 -0.23 -3.91 -3.09
N GLY A 300 -0.52 -5.03 -2.46
CA GLY A 300 -0.73 -5.06 -1.03
C GLY A 300 -1.91 -5.93 -0.59
N GLU A 301 -2.33 -5.75 0.65
CA GLU A 301 -3.37 -6.56 1.24
C GLU A 301 -4.76 -6.06 0.85
N LEU A 302 -5.58 -6.95 0.27
CA LEU A 302 -6.98 -6.68 -0.02
C LEU A 302 -7.82 -6.67 1.28
N GLY A 303 -8.71 -5.70 1.43
CA GLY A 303 -9.57 -5.49 2.60
C GLY A 303 -11.04 -5.80 2.32
N PRO A 304 -11.54 -7.02 2.54
CA PRO A 304 -12.97 -7.28 2.47
C PRO A 304 -13.70 -6.54 3.59
N ARG A 305 -14.62 -5.64 3.24
CA ARG A 305 -15.54 -5.04 4.20
C ARG A 305 -16.73 -5.97 4.49
N SER A 306 -17.14 -6.71 3.50
CA SER A 306 -18.21 -7.71 3.57
C SER A 306 -17.96 -8.80 2.53
N SER A 307 -18.87 -9.75 2.39
CA SER A 307 -18.84 -10.71 1.28
C SER A 307 -19.11 -10.09 -0.09
N THR A 308 -19.54 -8.83 -0.15
CA THR A 308 -19.94 -8.12 -1.38
C THR A 308 -19.23 -6.81 -1.62
N GLN A 309 -18.32 -6.36 -0.74
CA GLN A 309 -17.57 -5.12 -0.92
C GLN A 309 -16.11 -5.31 -0.51
N LEU A 310 -15.21 -4.91 -1.38
CA LEU A 310 -13.76 -4.99 -1.24
C LEU A 310 -13.14 -3.60 -1.30
N PHE A 311 -12.10 -3.39 -0.50
CA PHE A 311 -11.15 -2.28 -0.64
C PHE A 311 -9.80 -2.83 -1.07
N ALA A 312 -9.30 -2.34 -2.19
CA ALA A 312 -7.99 -2.71 -2.72
C ALA A 312 -7.06 -1.48 -2.65
N PRO A 313 -5.92 -1.56 -1.95
CA PRO A 313 -4.96 -0.47 -1.94
C PRO A 313 -4.40 -0.26 -3.35
N VAL A 314 -4.33 0.99 -3.78
CA VAL A 314 -3.78 1.38 -5.08
C VAL A 314 -2.35 1.84 -4.88
N ASN A 315 -1.43 1.17 -5.55
CA ASN A 315 0.00 1.45 -5.41
C ASN A 315 0.42 2.54 -6.40
N THR A 316 0.01 3.77 -6.09
CA THR A 316 0.44 5.00 -6.77
C THR A 316 0.84 6.03 -5.73
N GLU A 317 1.59 7.03 -6.12
CA GLU A 317 2.10 8.09 -5.24
C GLU A 317 0.97 8.85 -4.53
N GLU A 318 -0.13 9.10 -5.24
CA GLU A 318 -1.33 9.72 -4.66
C GLU A 318 -2.02 8.78 -3.66
N GLY A 319 -1.69 7.49 -3.70
CA GLY A 319 -2.25 6.47 -2.82
C GLY A 319 -3.74 6.24 -3.03
N GLY A 320 -4.40 5.83 -1.96
CA GLY A 320 -5.85 5.59 -1.94
C GLY A 320 -6.22 4.11 -2.01
N TRP A 321 -7.52 3.87 -1.99
CA TRP A 321 -8.11 2.54 -2.03
C TRP A 321 -9.25 2.49 -3.03
N LEU A 322 -9.22 1.52 -3.92
CA LEU A 322 -10.35 1.22 -4.77
C LEU A 322 -11.41 0.50 -3.92
N SER A 323 -12.58 1.13 -3.73
CA SER A 323 -13.77 0.45 -3.21
C SER A 323 -14.53 -0.15 -4.38
N ILE A 324 -14.74 -1.46 -4.38
CA ILE A 324 -15.40 -2.16 -5.47
C ILE A 324 -16.39 -3.18 -4.93
N ASP A 325 -17.56 -3.26 -5.53
CA ASP A 325 -18.57 -4.25 -5.20
C ASP A 325 -18.27 -5.58 -5.90
N LEU A 326 -18.54 -6.68 -5.21
CA LEU A 326 -18.52 -8.03 -5.75
C LEU A 326 -19.94 -8.59 -5.73
N LEU A 327 -20.47 -8.86 -6.90
CA LEU A 327 -21.82 -9.38 -7.06
C LEU A 327 -21.88 -10.88 -6.70
N ALA A 328 -23.07 -11.39 -6.41
CA ALA A 328 -23.26 -12.79 -6.00
C ALA A 328 -22.80 -13.81 -7.05
N ASN A 329 -22.80 -13.43 -8.32
CA ASN A 329 -22.29 -14.26 -9.42
C ASN A 329 -20.75 -14.19 -9.58
N GLY A 330 -20.07 -13.43 -8.72
CA GLY A 330 -18.61 -13.27 -8.74
C GLY A 330 -18.10 -12.17 -9.69
N THR A 331 -18.97 -11.44 -10.38
CA THR A 331 -18.52 -10.31 -11.22
C THR A 331 -18.33 -9.05 -10.37
N PHE A 332 -17.40 -8.18 -10.81
CA PHE A 332 -17.21 -6.87 -10.21
C PHE A 332 -18.36 -5.93 -10.59
N GLY A 333 -18.80 -5.14 -9.62
CA GLY A 333 -19.88 -4.18 -9.75
C GLY A 333 -19.38 -2.74 -9.79
N GLU A 334 -20.08 -1.86 -9.05
CA GLU A 334 -19.72 -0.45 -8.97
C GLU A 334 -18.37 -0.28 -8.26
N ALA A 335 -17.53 0.60 -8.79
CA ALA A 335 -16.22 0.89 -8.26
C ALA A 335 -16.02 2.40 -8.07
N SER A 336 -15.38 2.79 -6.98
CA SER A 336 -15.06 4.19 -6.68
C SER A 336 -13.73 4.28 -5.94
N MET A 337 -12.98 5.34 -6.19
CA MET A 337 -11.75 5.63 -5.44
C MET A 337 -12.07 6.28 -4.10
N PHE A 338 -11.48 5.76 -3.06
CA PHE A 338 -11.42 6.36 -1.74
C PHE A 338 -10.03 6.97 -1.55
N THR A 339 -9.98 8.30 -1.51
CA THR A 339 -8.74 9.06 -1.31
C THR A 339 -8.67 9.63 0.10
N THR A 340 -7.47 9.84 0.60
CA THR A 340 -7.18 10.46 1.90
C THR A 340 -6.56 11.85 1.71
N PRO A 341 -6.55 12.71 2.72
CA PRO A 341 -5.91 14.02 2.63
C PRO A 341 -4.37 13.96 2.68
N TYR A 342 -3.80 12.76 2.75
CA TYR A 342 -2.36 12.51 2.85
C TYR A 342 -1.91 11.73 1.64
N ASP A 343 -0.92 12.25 0.93
CA ASP A 343 -0.19 11.52 -0.08
C ASP A 343 0.62 10.40 0.59
N GLY A 344 0.78 9.31 -0.10
CA GLY A 344 1.50 8.13 0.38
C GLY A 344 0.86 6.84 -0.12
N TYR A 345 1.68 5.88 -0.46
CA TYR A 345 1.22 4.60 -1.00
C TYR A 345 0.29 3.89 -0.03
N GLY A 346 -0.85 3.43 -0.53
CA GLY A 346 -1.74 2.53 0.19
C GLY A 346 -1.30 1.09 -0.04
N THR A 347 -0.66 0.46 0.95
CA THR A 347 -0.23 -0.94 0.88
C THR A 347 -0.98 -1.83 1.85
N SER A 348 -1.60 -1.25 2.87
CA SER A 348 -2.37 -1.97 3.88
C SER A 348 -3.88 -1.97 3.59
N ALA A 349 -4.54 -3.07 3.94
CA ALA A 349 -5.99 -3.12 3.92
C ALA A 349 -6.60 -2.26 5.03
N PRO A 350 -7.76 -1.62 4.82
CA PRO A 350 -8.53 -1.04 5.90
C PRO A 350 -9.03 -2.10 6.89
N ALA A 351 -9.22 -1.70 8.15
CA ALA A 351 -9.90 -2.48 9.18
C ALA A 351 -11.20 -1.79 9.61
N TRP A 352 -12.16 -2.56 10.13
CA TRP A 352 -13.53 -2.11 10.27
C TRP A 352 -14.11 -2.40 11.66
N THR A 353 -14.90 -1.45 12.17
CA THR A 353 -16.01 -1.72 13.07
C THR A 353 -17.33 -1.56 12.32
N SER A 354 -18.46 -1.72 12.99
CA SER A 354 -19.78 -1.46 12.38
C SER A 354 -19.95 -0.05 11.82
N SER A 355 -19.26 0.95 12.38
CA SER A 355 -19.43 2.38 12.04
C SER A 355 -18.15 3.11 11.68
N ARG A 356 -16.98 2.47 11.82
CA ARG A 356 -15.67 3.10 11.59
C ARG A 356 -14.80 2.27 10.67
N MET A 357 -13.95 2.96 9.93
CA MET A 357 -12.89 2.42 9.12
C MET A 357 -11.56 2.98 9.61
N PHE A 358 -10.56 2.11 9.74
CA PHE A 358 -9.21 2.48 10.12
C PHE A 358 -8.26 2.04 9.02
N LEU A 359 -7.36 2.91 8.62
CA LEU A 359 -6.39 2.63 7.57
C LEU A 359 -5.07 3.37 7.82
N GLY A 360 -4.00 2.82 7.32
CA GLY A 360 -2.68 3.39 7.37
C GLY A 360 -2.06 3.50 5.99
N ASN A 361 -1.08 4.38 5.84
CA ASN A 361 -0.32 4.56 4.61
C ASN A 361 1.19 4.48 4.86
N ASP A 362 1.97 4.55 3.80
CA ASP A 362 3.43 4.50 3.87
C ASP A 362 4.06 5.80 4.40
N ALA A 363 3.29 6.89 4.51
CA ALA A 363 3.72 8.08 5.22
C ALA A 363 3.65 7.94 6.75
N GLY A 364 3.27 6.77 7.27
CA GLY A 364 3.15 6.52 8.71
C GLY A 364 1.95 7.17 9.36
N VAL A 365 0.91 7.51 8.60
CA VAL A 365 -0.31 8.14 9.14
C VAL A 365 -1.40 7.09 9.31
N LEU A 366 -1.83 6.89 10.56
CA LEU A 366 -3.04 6.11 10.88
C LEU A 366 -4.24 7.04 10.87
N MET A 367 -5.28 6.68 10.13
CA MET A 367 -6.49 7.48 9.94
C MET A 367 -7.74 6.69 10.34
N ALA A 368 -8.69 7.37 10.97
CA ALA A 368 -10.01 6.81 11.29
C ALA A 368 -11.12 7.62 10.63
N TYR A 369 -12.03 6.90 10.01
CA TYR A 369 -13.20 7.47 9.34
C TYR A 369 -14.48 6.92 9.93
N SER A 370 -15.54 7.74 9.95
CA SER A 370 -16.89 7.33 10.36
C SER A 370 -17.85 7.38 9.18
N SER A 371 -18.74 6.39 9.10
CA SER A 371 -19.84 6.36 8.12
C SER A 371 -21.04 7.23 8.49
N GLN A 372 -21.08 7.76 9.71
CA GLN A 372 -22.11 8.71 10.14
C GLN A 372 -21.50 10.10 10.21
N PRO A 373 -22.23 11.19 9.90
CA PRO A 373 -21.79 12.53 10.21
C PRO A 373 -21.64 12.61 11.73
N GLY A 374 -20.42 12.39 12.20
CA GLY A 374 -20.08 12.47 13.62
C GLY A 374 -20.25 13.90 14.10
N ASN A 375 -20.62 14.10 15.37
CA ASN A 375 -20.33 15.32 16.06
C ASN A 375 -18.81 15.50 16.00
N ILE A 376 -18.35 16.41 15.17
CA ILE A 376 -16.94 16.79 15.05
C ILE A 376 -16.57 17.32 16.43
N VAL A 377 -15.77 16.55 17.18
CA VAL A 377 -15.00 17.14 18.26
C VAL A 377 -13.93 17.96 17.54
N GLU A 378 -14.15 19.27 17.46
CA GLU A 378 -13.17 20.19 16.90
C GLU A 378 -11.83 19.94 17.60
N ALA A 379 -10.88 19.34 16.86
CA ALA A 379 -9.49 19.49 17.19
C ALA A 379 -9.17 20.99 17.21
N PRO A 380 -8.28 21.46 18.10
CA PRO A 380 -8.00 22.88 18.20
C PRO A 380 -7.57 23.40 16.84
N GLN A 381 -8.43 24.21 16.24
CA GLN A 381 -8.20 24.84 14.95
C GLN A 381 -6.88 25.60 14.98
N GLN A 382 -5.89 25.10 14.25
CA GLN A 382 -5.01 26.03 13.56
C GLN A 382 -5.90 26.73 12.54
N SER A 383 -6.06 28.03 12.76
CA SER A 383 -6.87 28.91 11.94
C SER A 383 -6.33 28.92 10.51
N THR A 384 -6.84 28.05 9.66
CA THR A 384 -6.88 28.27 8.24
C THR A 384 -8.00 29.27 8.01
N GLU A 385 -7.65 30.44 7.58
CA GLU A 385 -8.60 31.45 7.07
C GLU A 385 -9.48 30.76 6.03
N GLN A 386 -10.72 30.55 6.40
CA GLN A 386 -11.74 29.97 5.55
C GLN A 386 -11.97 30.95 4.42
N ASP A 387 -11.71 30.49 3.21
CA ASP A 387 -11.83 31.24 1.96
C ASP A 387 -13.28 31.71 1.74
N THR A 388 -13.64 32.83 2.36
CA THR A 388 -14.93 33.52 2.15
C THR A 388 -15.01 34.11 0.73
N ASP A 389 -13.91 34.15 0.00
CA ASP A 389 -13.79 34.78 -1.31
C ASP A 389 -14.53 33.98 -2.40
N SER A 390 -14.64 32.66 -2.28
CA SER A 390 -15.33 31.83 -3.27
C SER A 390 -16.86 32.06 -3.29
N LEU A 391 -17.48 32.24 -2.13
CA LEU A 391 -18.92 32.53 -2.02
C LEU A 391 -19.27 33.93 -2.49
N VAL A 392 -18.41 34.92 -2.25
CA VAL A 392 -18.56 36.29 -2.72
C VAL A 392 -18.42 36.35 -4.23
N GLY A 393 -17.48 35.59 -4.82
CA GLY A 393 -17.30 35.44 -6.26
C GLY A 393 -18.55 34.87 -6.94
N LEU A 394 -19.07 33.76 -6.40
CA LEU A 394 -20.28 33.11 -6.95
C LEU A 394 -21.51 34.02 -6.88
N ALA A 395 -21.70 34.75 -5.79
CA ALA A 395 -22.80 35.72 -5.62
C ALA A 395 -22.68 36.88 -6.63
N ALA A 396 -21.47 37.40 -6.84
CA ALA A 396 -21.22 38.48 -7.81
C ALA A 396 -21.51 38.07 -9.27
N VAL A 397 -21.10 36.84 -9.66
CA VAL A 397 -21.40 36.25 -10.96
C VAL A 397 -22.92 36.14 -11.18
N THR A 398 -23.62 35.59 -10.19
CA THR A 398 -25.07 35.35 -10.26
C THR A 398 -25.85 36.67 -10.38
N LEU A 399 -25.50 37.68 -9.57
CA LEU A 399 -26.13 39.00 -9.63
C LEU A 399 -25.86 39.71 -10.95
N SER A 400 -24.70 39.57 -11.55
CA SER A 400 -24.33 40.16 -12.82
C SER A 400 -25.08 39.53 -13.99
N LEU A 401 -25.27 38.20 -13.96
CA LEU A 401 -26.08 37.50 -14.96
C LEU A 401 -27.56 37.93 -14.90
N ILE A 402 -28.11 38.05 -13.68
CA ILE A 402 -29.48 38.53 -13.47
C ILE A 402 -29.62 39.98 -13.97
N GLY A 403 -28.66 40.85 -13.66
CA GLY A 403 -28.63 42.25 -14.11
C GLY A 403 -28.56 42.38 -15.63
N ALA A 404 -27.69 41.60 -16.29
CA ALA A 404 -27.56 41.56 -17.73
C ALA A 404 -28.85 41.07 -18.43
N ALA A 405 -29.47 40.02 -17.89
CA ALA A 405 -30.73 39.49 -18.38
C ALA A 405 -31.88 40.52 -18.26
N TRP A 406 -31.93 41.27 -17.15
CA TRP A 406 -32.92 42.35 -16.94
C TRP A 406 -32.72 43.51 -17.90
N LEU A 407 -31.46 43.94 -18.14
CA LEU A 407 -31.15 45.00 -19.13
C LEU A 407 -31.51 44.56 -20.56
N ALA A 408 -31.20 43.33 -20.92
CA ALA A 408 -31.54 42.77 -22.21
C ALA A 408 -33.06 42.70 -22.42
N ASN A 409 -33.84 42.38 -21.39
CA ASN A 409 -35.29 42.32 -21.43
C ASN A 409 -35.94 43.73 -21.59
N ARG A 410 -35.23 44.78 -21.15
CA ARG A 410 -35.62 46.19 -21.37
C ARG A 410 -35.16 46.76 -22.70
N GLY A 411 -34.63 45.97 -23.60
CA GLY A 411 -34.14 46.39 -24.89
C GLY A 411 -32.75 47.08 -24.89
N ARG A 412 -32.09 47.16 -23.72
CA ARG A 412 -30.75 47.75 -23.57
C ARG A 412 -29.64 46.70 -23.77
N THR A 413 -29.62 46.11 -24.95
CA THR A 413 -28.71 44.98 -25.25
C THR A 413 -27.25 45.36 -25.21
N THR A 414 -26.88 46.58 -25.60
CA THR A 414 -25.50 47.08 -25.52
C THR A 414 -25.00 47.20 -24.07
N ASP A 415 -25.88 47.61 -23.15
CA ASP A 415 -25.51 47.73 -21.75
C ASP A 415 -25.45 46.34 -21.07
N ALA A 416 -26.30 45.41 -21.47
CA ALA A 416 -26.23 44.02 -21.06
C ALA A 416 -24.89 43.38 -21.46
N TRP A 417 -24.41 43.60 -22.69
CA TRP A 417 -23.12 43.15 -23.17
C TRP A 417 -21.94 43.76 -22.39
N ARG A 418 -22.02 45.06 -22.06
CA ARG A 418 -20.99 45.74 -21.23
C ARG A 418 -20.87 45.10 -19.84
N VAL A 419 -22.01 44.82 -19.19
CA VAL A 419 -22.02 44.15 -17.87
C VAL A 419 -21.41 42.77 -17.98
N LEU A 420 -21.76 41.98 -18.98
CA LEU A 420 -21.16 40.64 -19.18
C LEU A 420 -19.67 40.71 -19.48
N THR A 421 -19.21 41.65 -20.28
CA THR A 421 -17.80 41.83 -20.61
C THR A 421 -17.00 42.25 -19.37
N LEU A 422 -17.49 43.22 -18.58
CA LEU A 422 -16.84 43.66 -17.36
C LEU A 422 -16.76 42.53 -16.34
N MET A 423 -17.81 41.71 -16.25
CA MET A 423 -17.86 40.56 -15.38
C MET A 423 -16.88 39.48 -15.80
N SER A 424 -16.80 39.19 -17.12
CA SER A 424 -15.82 38.22 -17.64
C SER A 424 -14.38 38.66 -17.35
N VAL A 425 -14.08 39.96 -17.46
CA VAL A 425 -12.77 40.51 -17.10
C VAL A 425 -12.52 40.41 -15.60
N ALA A 426 -13.51 40.72 -14.74
CA ALA A 426 -13.39 40.61 -13.30
C ALA A 426 -13.16 39.14 -12.85
N VAL A 427 -13.88 38.19 -13.42
CA VAL A 427 -13.68 36.76 -13.17
C VAL A 427 -12.31 36.32 -13.65
N ALA A 428 -11.87 36.76 -14.84
CA ALA A 428 -10.53 36.44 -15.34
C ALA A 428 -9.44 37.01 -14.43
N VAL A 429 -9.60 38.22 -13.90
CA VAL A 429 -8.64 38.84 -12.97
C VAL A 429 -8.62 38.13 -11.62
N LEU A 430 -9.77 37.69 -11.11
CA LEU A 430 -9.86 36.94 -9.86
C LEU A 430 -9.30 35.50 -9.98
N MET A 431 -9.38 34.94 -11.20
CA MET A 431 -8.81 33.62 -11.51
C MET A 431 -7.33 33.67 -11.96
N LEU A 432 -6.76 34.88 -12.13
CA LEU A 432 -5.36 35.03 -12.53
C LEU A 432 -4.34 34.34 -11.58
N PRO A 433 -4.52 34.32 -10.25
CA PRO A 433 -3.62 33.58 -9.38
C PRO A 433 -3.67 32.07 -9.63
N ASP A 434 -4.88 31.49 -9.73
CA ASP A 434 -5.07 30.05 -9.98
C ASP A 434 -4.69 29.65 -11.41
N LEU A 435 -4.94 30.53 -12.39
CA LEU A 435 -4.47 30.35 -13.75
C LEU A 435 -2.96 30.52 -13.85
N SER A 436 -2.34 31.41 -13.08
CA SER A 436 -0.89 31.60 -13.09
C SER A 436 -0.18 30.39 -12.45
N THR A 437 -0.72 29.79 -11.42
CA THR A 437 -0.20 28.55 -10.82
C THR A 437 -0.41 27.36 -11.76
N SER A 438 -1.58 27.21 -12.37
CA SER A 438 -1.84 26.17 -13.37
C SER A 438 -1.04 26.35 -14.66
N TRP A 439 -0.79 27.61 -15.08
CA TRP A 439 0.08 27.88 -16.23
C TRP A 439 1.56 27.73 -15.88
N SER A 440 1.97 28.05 -14.66
CA SER A 440 3.35 27.82 -14.23
C SER A 440 3.65 26.34 -14.07
N THR A 441 2.71 25.52 -13.58
CA THR A 441 2.82 24.06 -13.60
C THR A 441 2.81 23.51 -15.03
N TRP A 442 1.95 23.99 -15.92
CA TRP A 442 1.93 23.53 -17.32
C TRP A 442 3.14 23.99 -18.15
N LEU A 443 3.70 25.16 -17.85
CA LEU A 443 4.95 25.64 -18.46
C LEU A 443 6.18 25.05 -17.78
N ALA A 444 6.10 24.60 -16.51
CA ALA A 444 7.17 23.89 -15.82
C ALA A 444 7.29 22.43 -16.28
N GLU A 445 6.23 21.84 -16.86
CA GLU A 445 6.31 20.54 -17.55
C GLU A 445 7.16 20.59 -18.83
N ASP A 446 7.42 21.79 -19.42
CA ASP A 446 8.27 21.97 -20.61
C ASP A 446 9.70 22.48 -20.29
N GLU A 447 9.96 22.92 -19.06
CA GLU A 447 11.29 23.26 -18.55
C GLU A 447 11.45 22.60 -17.17
N ALA A 448 11.78 21.31 -17.14
CA ALA A 448 12.33 20.67 -15.95
C ALA A 448 13.69 21.35 -15.67
N SER A 449 13.65 22.49 -14.99
CA SER A 449 14.83 23.08 -14.41
C SER A 449 15.29 22.13 -13.30
N VAL A 450 16.46 21.51 -13.47
CA VAL A 450 17.22 20.93 -12.36
C VAL A 450 17.21 21.98 -11.26
N ASP A 451 16.67 21.65 -10.11
CA ASP A 451 16.66 22.54 -8.97
C ASP A 451 18.13 22.90 -8.69
N GLU A 452 18.49 24.18 -8.75
CA GLU A 452 19.87 24.63 -8.54
C GLU A 452 20.45 24.12 -7.21
N ALA A 453 19.58 23.68 -6.28
CA ALA A 453 19.94 23.12 -4.99
C ALA A 453 20.59 21.73 -5.08
N THR A 454 20.25 20.90 -6.10
CA THR A 454 20.80 19.53 -6.25
C THR A 454 22.04 19.49 -7.15
N TRP A 455 22.35 20.60 -7.85
CA TRP A 455 23.46 20.69 -8.76
C TRP A 455 24.79 21.02 -8.05
N GLU A 456 25.75 20.15 -8.17
CA GLU A 456 27.09 20.42 -7.63
C GLU A 456 27.92 21.28 -8.60
N SER A 457 28.42 22.43 -8.11
CA SER A 457 29.20 23.37 -8.91
C SER A 457 30.50 22.79 -9.47
N SER A 458 30.89 21.62 -9.01
CA SER A 458 32.06 20.87 -9.50
C SER A 458 31.79 20.04 -10.76
N TRP A 459 30.52 19.86 -11.12
CA TRP A 459 30.14 19.05 -12.27
C TRP A 459 30.32 19.81 -13.58
N PRO A 460 30.62 19.09 -14.68
CA PRO A 460 30.78 19.72 -16.00
C PRO A 460 29.48 20.37 -16.48
N ASP A 461 29.55 21.57 -17.05
CA ASP A 461 28.40 22.26 -17.66
C ASP A 461 27.70 21.43 -18.74
N ALA A 462 28.43 20.51 -19.38
CA ALA A 462 27.87 19.60 -20.39
C ALA A 462 26.83 18.58 -19.83
N TRP A 463 26.71 18.44 -18.50
CA TRP A 463 25.75 17.58 -17.87
C TRP A 463 24.42 18.30 -17.57
N LEU A 464 24.38 19.62 -17.65
CA LEU A 464 23.14 20.40 -17.50
C LEU A 464 22.09 19.94 -18.50
N GLY A 465 20.89 19.69 -18.04
CA GLY A 465 19.79 19.20 -18.87
C GLY A 465 19.88 17.72 -19.25
N THR A 466 20.71 16.93 -18.56
CA THR A 466 20.85 15.49 -18.76
C THR A 466 20.49 14.72 -17.49
N GLN A 467 20.50 13.40 -17.56
CA GLN A 467 20.37 12.52 -16.40
C GLN A 467 21.75 12.34 -15.76
N VAL A 468 21.83 12.53 -14.44
CA VAL A 468 23.05 12.39 -13.64
C VAL A 468 22.83 11.35 -12.56
N VAL A 469 23.79 10.44 -12.36
CA VAL A 469 23.76 9.46 -11.26
C VAL A 469 24.94 9.72 -10.34
N VAL A 470 24.67 9.71 -9.05
CA VAL A 470 25.67 9.83 -7.99
C VAL A 470 25.65 8.58 -7.13
N PHE A 471 26.78 7.95 -6.93
CA PHE A 471 26.96 6.82 -6.01
C PHE A 471 27.79 7.30 -4.82
N ASP A 472 27.17 7.44 -3.65
CA ASP A 472 27.85 7.78 -2.40
C ASP A 472 28.39 6.50 -1.74
N LEU A 473 29.61 6.12 -2.14
CA LEU A 473 30.31 4.99 -1.54
C LEU A 473 31.00 5.43 -0.23
N PRO A 474 31.31 4.52 0.70
CA PRO A 474 31.92 4.87 2.00
C PRO A 474 33.25 5.61 1.89
N ASP A 475 34.03 5.34 0.83
CA ASP A 475 35.36 5.89 0.64
C ASP A 475 35.40 7.00 -0.42
N GLU A 476 34.41 7.08 -1.31
CA GLU A 476 34.39 8.08 -2.40
C GLU A 476 32.96 8.31 -2.93
N THR A 477 32.69 9.47 -3.47
CA THR A 477 31.47 9.77 -4.24
C THR A 477 31.78 9.71 -5.73
N VAL A 478 31.08 8.89 -6.48
CA VAL A 478 31.24 8.73 -7.93
C VAL A 478 30.05 9.33 -8.65
N ALA A 479 30.26 10.38 -9.44
CA ALA A 479 29.22 10.98 -10.26
C ALA A 479 29.41 10.64 -11.75
N VAL A 480 28.30 10.42 -12.45
CA VAL A 480 28.20 10.13 -13.88
C VAL A 480 27.04 10.94 -14.45
N GLY A 481 27.35 11.84 -15.39
CA GLY A 481 26.35 12.67 -16.03
C GLY A 481 26.51 12.69 -17.56
N GLY A 482 25.62 13.39 -18.23
CA GLY A 482 25.54 13.36 -19.68
C GLY A 482 24.75 12.18 -20.22
N LEU A 483 24.06 11.44 -19.33
CA LEU A 483 23.20 10.32 -19.69
C LEU A 483 21.86 10.83 -20.24
N LEU A 484 21.31 10.14 -21.22
CA LEU A 484 20.07 10.56 -21.88
C LEU A 484 19.22 9.35 -22.28
N GLY A 485 17.89 9.51 -22.17
CA GLY A 485 16.94 8.58 -22.75
C GLY A 485 16.63 7.34 -21.91
N HIS A 486 17.12 7.28 -20.68
CA HIS A 486 16.75 6.22 -19.75
C HIS A 486 15.37 6.51 -19.15
N GLN A 487 14.56 5.48 -19.00
CA GLN A 487 13.14 5.61 -18.60
C GLN A 487 12.87 5.14 -17.18
N THR A 488 13.76 4.33 -16.61
CA THR A 488 13.64 3.84 -15.23
C THR A 488 14.90 4.10 -14.43
N VAL A 489 14.76 4.13 -13.10
CA VAL A 489 15.91 4.21 -12.19
C VAL A 489 16.89 3.08 -12.47
N TRP A 490 16.40 1.88 -12.77
CA TRP A 490 17.25 0.73 -13.07
C TRP A 490 18.08 0.91 -14.32
N ASP A 491 17.44 1.30 -15.43
CA ASP A 491 18.15 1.52 -16.71
C ASP A 491 19.23 2.57 -16.57
N LEU A 492 18.93 3.67 -15.87
CA LEU A 492 19.87 4.76 -15.65
C LEU A 492 21.02 4.33 -14.73
N THR A 493 20.71 3.60 -13.65
CA THR A 493 21.72 3.09 -12.71
C THR A 493 22.69 2.11 -13.40
N GLN A 494 22.17 1.19 -14.21
CA GLN A 494 23.01 0.27 -14.99
C GLN A 494 23.93 1.00 -15.96
N ALA A 495 23.40 1.97 -16.69
CA ALA A 495 24.20 2.75 -17.64
C ALA A 495 25.33 3.51 -16.94
N ALA A 496 25.05 4.17 -15.82
CA ALA A 496 26.04 4.88 -15.04
C ALA A 496 27.13 3.95 -14.45
N ALA A 497 26.70 2.81 -13.89
CA ALA A 497 27.63 1.83 -13.34
C ALA A 497 28.52 1.23 -14.42
N GLN A 498 27.98 0.94 -15.60
CA GLN A 498 28.76 0.44 -16.73
C GLN A 498 29.80 1.45 -17.19
N GLU A 499 29.50 2.75 -17.23
CA GLU A 499 30.44 3.80 -17.62
C GLU A 499 31.63 3.91 -16.66
N ARG A 500 31.41 3.62 -15.38
CA ARG A 500 32.46 3.65 -14.35
C ARG A 500 33.04 2.27 -14.01
N ASN A 501 32.59 1.20 -14.67
CA ASN A 501 32.95 -0.19 -14.39
C ASN A 501 32.68 -0.60 -12.94
N LEU A 502 31.60 -0.10 -12.34
CA LEU A 502 31.13 -0.51 -11.02
C LEU A 502 30.31 -1.80 -11.17
N SER A 503 30.53 -2.75 -10.27
CA SER A 503 29.64 -3.93 -10.18
C SER A 503 28.36 -3.55 -9.44
N ILE A 504 27.23 -4.12 -9.89
CA ILE A 504 25.94 -3.96 -9.22
C ILE A 504 25.36 -5.33 -8.95
N ASP A 505 25.06 -5.59 -7.68
CA ASP A 505 24.32 -6.77 -7.25
C ASP A 505 22.90 -6.37 -6.87
N THR A 506 21.93 -7.11 -7.37
CA THR A 506 20.51 -6.84 -7.14
C THR A 506 19.79 -8.06 -6.62
N GLU A 507 18.73 -7.85 -5.85
CA GLU A 507 17.82 -8.90 -5.41
C GLU A 507 16.41 -8.62 -5.95
N GLN A 508 15.83 -9.61 -6.62
CA GLN A 508 14.45 -9.55 -7.06
C GLN A 508 13.52 -9.92 -5.90
N THR A 509 12.71 -8.97 -5.47
CA THR A 509 11.73 -9.17 -4.39
C THR A 509 10.29 -9.17 -4.93
N GLY A 510 9.31 -9.36 -4.07
CA GLY A 510 7.89 -9.23 -4.43
C GLY A 510 7.43 -7.80 -4.68
N LEU A 511 8.22 -6.83 -4.24
CA LEU A 511 7.95 -5.39 -4.45
C LEU A 511 8.72 -4.83 -5.64
N GLY A 512 9.60 -5.61 -6.26
CA GLY A 512 10.39 -5.19 -7.39
C GLY A 512 11.86 -5.55 -7.25
N LEU A 513 12.70 -4.96 -8.09
CA LEU A 513 14.14 -5.10 -8.09
C LEU A 513 14.75 -4.12 -7.08
N TYR A 514 15.62 -4.63 -6.21
CA TYR A 514 16.34 -3.85 -5.20
C TYR A 514 17.85 -3.96 -5.36
N LEU A 515 18.53 -2.86 -5.10
CA LEU A 515 19.97 -2.81 -5.12
C LEU A 515 20.54 -3.35 -3.80
N VAL A 516 21.40 -4.36 -3.88
CA VAL A 516 22.02 -5.02 -2.72
C VAL A 516 23.42 -4.55 -2.48
N ALA A 517 24.23 -4.45 -3.55
CA ALA A 517 25.59 -3.97 -3.45
C ALA A 517 26.00 -3.13 -4.67
N ILE A 518 26.85 -2.14 -4.44
CA ILE A 518 27.55 -1.38 -5.47
C ILE A 518 29.06 -1.53 -5.23
N ASP A 519 29.78 -2.00 -6.24
CA ASP A 519 31.22 -2.28 -6.23
C ASP A 519 31.66 -3.15 -5.02
N GLY A 520 30.82 -4.15 -4.68
CA GLY A 520 31.04 -5.04 -3.55
C GLY A 520 30.78 -4.42 -2.18
N VAL A 521 30.30 -3.17 -2.12
CA VAL A 521 29.88 -2.54 -0.87
C VAL A 521 28.45 -2.99 -0.57
N GLU A 522 28.32 -3.88 0.41
CA GLU A 522 27.05 -4.29 1.00
C GLU A 522 26.79 -3.46 2.26
N GLY A 523 25.53 -3.18 2.56
CA GLY A 523 25.15 -2.44 3.75
C GLY A 523 23.79 -2.90 4.28
N THR A 524 23.18 -2.09 5.14
CA THR A 524 21.81 -2.30 5.62
C THR A 524 20.75 -2.11 4.53
N GLY A 525 21.16 -1.59 3.36
CA GLY A 525 20.37 -1.36 2.17
C GLY A 525 20.94 -0.19 1.37
N TRP A 526 20.61 -0.13 0.09
CA TRP A 526 20.88 1.02 -0.77
C TRP A 526 19.58 1.77 -1.04
N GLU A 527 19.62 3.07 -0.78
CA GLU A 527 18.49 3.97 -1.05
C GLU A 527 18.83 4.91 -2.20
N TYR A 528 17.80 5.38 -2.90
CA TYR A 528 17.98 6.41 -3.90
C TYR A 528 17.08 7.62 -3.65
N THR A 529 17.60 8.77 -4.08
CA THR A 529 16.82 10.00 -4.19
C THR A 529 16.82 10.48 -5.64
N ILE A 530 15.73 11.09 -6.07
CA ILE A 530 15.61 11.80 -7.33
C ILE A 530 15.40 13.26 -7.01
N ASN A 531 16.34 14.14 -7.43
CA ASN A 531 16.30 15.56 -7.10
C ASN A 531 16.10 15.82 -5.60
N ASP A 532 16.86 15.09 -4.76
CA ASP A 532 16.78 15.07 -3.28
C ASP A 532 15.46 14.56 -2.68
N GLN A 533 14.53 14.11 -3.51
CA GLN A 533 13.34 13.43 -3.04
C GLN A 533 13.57 11.93 -3.00
N ARG A 534 13.23 11.31 -1.87
CA ARG A 534 13.42 9.87 -1.67
C ARG A 534 12.57 9.04 -2.62
N GLY A 535 13.19 8.09 -3.30
CA GLY A 535 12.49 7.12 -4.13
C GLY A 535 11.68 6.13 -3.29
N ALA A 536 10.44 5.91 -3.71
CA ALA A 536 9.49 5.06 -2.99
C ALA A 536 9.14 3.76 -3.75
N LEU A 537 9.55 3.63 -5.01
CA LEU A 537 9.30 2.47 -5.86
C LEU A 537 10.53 1.58 -5.96
N ALA A 538 10.31 0.33 -6.36
CA ALA A 538 11.38 -0.54 -6.82
C ALA A 538 12.05 0.07 -8.07
N ILE A 539 13.35 -0.15 -8.22
CA ILE A 539 14.17 0.53 -9.24
C ILE A 539 13.75 0.21 -10.68
N ASP A 540 13.17 -0.94 -10.92
CA ASP A 540 12.65 -1.38 -12.21
C ASP A 540 11.24 -0.84 -12.53
N ASP A 541 10.51 -0.37 -11.51
CA ASP A 541 9.17 0.21 -11.63
C ASP A 541 9.18 1.75 -11.53
N ALA A 542 10.28 2.36 -11.06
CA ALA A 542 10.41 3.79 -10.91
C ALA A 542 10.71 4.46 -12.27
N GLU A 543 9.69 5.06 -12.87
CA GLU A 543 9.84 5.89 -14.08
C GLU A 543 10.54 7.22 -13.75
N ILE A 544 11.36 7.71 -14.67
CA ILE A 544 12.17 8.90 -14.48
C ILE A 544 12.05 9.88 -15.65
N GLU A 545 12.27 11.15 -15.35
CA GLU A 545 12.25 12.24 -16.32
C GLU A 545 13.55 12.32 -17.12
N THR A 546 13.52 13.12 -18.19
CA THR A 546 14.66 13.33 -19.09
C THR A 546 15.81 14.11 -18.47
N THR A 547 15.55 14.84 -17.40
CA THR A 547 16.54 15.65 -16.68
C THR A 547 16.36 15.45 -15.18
N LEU A 548 17.36 14.87 -14.51
CA LEU A 548 17.30 14.63 -13.06
C LEU A 548 18.69 14.33 -12.48
N VAL A 549 18.78 14.40 -11.15
CA VAL A 549 19.90 13.87 -10.37
C VAL A 549 19.40 12.69 -9.56
N LEU A 550 19.87 11.49 -9.89
CA LEU A 550 19.65 10.26 -9.14
C LEU A 550 20.85 10.04 -8.21
N ARG A 551 20.62 9.98 -6.91
CA ARG A 551 21.68 9.76 -5.92
C ARG A 551 21.44 8.47 -5.15
N TRP A 552 22.43 7.60 -5.12
CA TRP A 552 22.48 6.37 -4.35
C TRP A 552 23.32 6.55 -3.09
N HIS A 553 22.81 6.17 -1.93
CA HIS A 553 23.51 6.19 -0.67
C HIS A 553 23.17 4.97 0.18
N LEU A 554 24.05 4.59 1.10
CA LEU A 554 23.79 3.54 2.07
C LEU A 554 22.81 4.03 3.13
N ALA A 555 21.81 3.18 3.41
CA ALA A 555 20.79 3.44 4.42
C ALA A 555 21.32 3.36 5.86
#